data_38a4db2d79e5f8641ee307ee9858091f
#
_entry.id   38a4db2d79e5f8641ee307ee9858091f
#
_cell.length_a   1.000
_cell.length_b   1.000
_cell.length_c   1.000
_cell.angle_alpha   90.00
_cell.angle_beta   90.00
_cell.angle_gamma   90.00
#
_symmetry.space_group_name_H-M   'P 1'
#
loop_
_entity.id
_entity.type
_entity.pdbx_description
1 polymer ?
#
loop_
_entity_poly.entity_id
_entity_poly.type
_entity_poly.pdbx_seq_one_letter_code
_entity_poly.pdbx_strand_id
1 'polypeptide(L)'
;MKRLLVFIYALIVSIGMFATGQDGDRILIDGEMWVLLGKPLHADSLLHSSLMNILPKDRTITTANWDGYTGYWSIHDDRLVLDSITVSFWDDDARKYWQERLPASDMRQVFSRYYDKDDITATWLTDTIRIGKGEQIFYMHAGFMRNHEYEQLLAINRGKVTGRKSYHNRVVVDGFSFSMLKSQEEIRAKFPLDLKSYPELEGAKRIIFNIRDMQLDSLGNLVDCHVRAFIPGQDRDKKPSLEGLENRFKQMLKAISPWKTLYLNGEYVSDEKFGYTIPYVISK
;
A
#
# COMPACT_ATOMS: atom_id res chain seq x y z
N MET A 1 10.28 24.37 29.07
CA MET A 1 10.38 22.89 29.12
C MET A 1 9.05 22.19 28.85
N LYS A 2 7.94 22.49 29.55
CA LYS A 2 6.63 21.78 29.28
C LYS A 2 6.11 21.93 27.85
N ARG A 3 6.27 23.07 27.19
CA ARG A 3 5.84 23.30 25.79
C ARG A 3 6.70 22.53 24.78
N LEU A 4 7.98 22.32 25.05
CA LEU A 4 8.89 21.53 24.22
C LEU A 4 8.54 20.03 24.30
N LEU A 5 8.20 19.54 25.50
CA LEU A 5 7.75 18.15 25.72
C LEU A 5 6.43 17.84 25.01
N VAL A 6 5.48 18.78 24.97
CA VAL A 6 4.22 18.61 24.23
C VAL A 6 4.47 18.55 22.71
N PHE A 7 5.42 19.36 22.20
CA PHE A 7 5.80 19.35 20.78
C PHE A 7 6.49 18.03 20.39
N ILE A 8 7.37 17.51 21.25
CA ILE A 8 8.04 16.21 21.04
C ILE A 8 7.03 15.06 21.12
N TYR A 9 6.06 15.14 22.05
CA TYR A 9 5.00 14.13 22.15
C TYR A 9 4.07 14.15 20.93
N ALA A 10 3.71 15.33 20.42
CA ALA A 10 2.94 15.48 19.18
C ALA A 10 3.72 14.96 17.96
N LEU A 11 5.05 15.12 17.90
CA LEU A 11 5.90 14.61 16.83
C LEU A 11 6.01 13.08 16.87
N ILE A 12 6.03 12.48 18.07
CA ILE A 12 6.11 11.02 18.25
C ILE A 12 4.77 10.35 17.94
N VAL A 13 3.65 11.01 18.23
CA VAL A 13 2.30 10.49 17.89
C VAL A 13 2.05 10.56 16.37
N SER A 14 2.68 11.48 15.65
CA SER A 14 2.52 11.60 14.19
C SER A 14 3.27 10.53 13.38
N ILE A 15 4.15 9.73 13.99
CA ILE A 15 4.88 8.64 13.29
C ILE A 15 4.01 7.37 13.09
N GLY A 16 2.83 7.32 13.71
CA GLY A 16 1.88 6.21 13.58
C GLY A 16 0.71 6.45 12.63
N MET A 17 0.71 7.52 11.84
CA MET A 17 -0.32 7.72 10.82
C MET A 17 -0.04 6.79 9.65
N PHE A 18 -0.61 5.59 9.68
CA PHE A 18 -0.73 4.76 8.47
C PHE A 18 -1.53 5.56 7.45
N ALA A 19 -0.89 5.89 6.32
CA ALA A 19 -1.58 6.53 5.23
C ALA A 19 -2.70 5.60 4.76
N THR A 20 -3.94 6.10 4.72
CA THR A 20 -5.09 5.35 4.21
C THR A 20 -4.82 4.88 2.78
N GLY A 21 -5.27 3.68 2.44
CA GLY A 21 -5.24 3.21 1.06
C GLY A 21 -5.96 4.21 0.16
N GLN A 22 -5.31 4.62 -0.93
CA GLN A 22 -5.85 5.63 -1.85
C GLN A 22 -6.71 4.98 -2.94
N ASP A 23 -7.81 5.63 -3.28
CA ASP A 23 -8.60 5.29 -4.45
C ASP A 23 -7.89 5.79 -5.72
N GLY A 24 -7.70 4.87 -6.66
CA GLY A 24 -7.14 5.19 -7.96
C GLY A 24 -8.18 5.78 -8.92
N ASP A 25 -7.70 6.20 -10.07
CA ASP A 25 -8.54 6.56 -11.21
C ASP A 25 -9.16 5.30 -11.87
N ARG A 26 -9.89 5.48 -12.95
CA ARG A 26 -10.51 4.41 -13.73
C ARG A 26 -9.97 4.46 -15.15
N ILE A 27 -9.78 3.30 -15.76
CA ILE A 27 -9.33 3.22 -17.14
C ILE A 27 -10.10 2.14 -17.89
N LEU A 28 -10.61 2.49 -19.06
CA LEU A 28 -11.28 1.58 -19.98
C LEU A 28 -10.27 1.01 -20.97
N ILE A 29 -10.12 -0.32 -20.99
CA ILE A 29 -9.24 -1.03 -21.92
C ILE A 29 -10.01 -2.20 -22.50
N ASP A 30 -10.08 -2.29 -23.82
CA ASP A 30 -10.74 -3.37 -24.56
C ASP A 30 -12.19 -3.62 -24.09
N GLY A 31 -12.91 -2.53 -23.77
CA GLY A 31 -14.29 -2.58 -23.30
C GLY A 31 -14.47 -2.93 -21.82
N GLU A 32 -13.41 -3.17 -21.08
CA GLU A 32 -13.43 -3.50 -19.66
C GLU A 32 -12.87 -2.37 -18.79
N MET A 33 -13.55 -2.11 -17.65
CA MET A 33 -13.11 -1.10 -16.70
C MET A 33 -12.09 -1.68 -15.71
N TRP A 34 -10.93 -1.03 -15.62
CA TRP A 34 -9.85 -1.33 -14.67
C TRP A 34 -9.71 -0.20 -13.65
N VAL A 35 -9.18 -0.52 -12.48
CA VAL A 35 -8.68 0.48 -11.52
C VAL A 35 -7.28 0.90 -11.96
N LEU A 36 -7.07 2.17 -12.18
CA LEU A 36 -5.74 2.73 -12.39
C LEU A 36 -5.16 3.04 -11.00
N LEU A 37 -4.16 2.27 -10.58
CA LEU A 37 -3.54 2.33 -9.24
C LEU A 37 -2.54 3.50 -9.17
N GLY A 38 -3.06 4.71 -9.32
CA GLY A 38 -2.32 5.95 -9.35
C GLY A 38 -3.19 7.13 -9.77
N LYS A 39 -2.57 8.30 -9.87
CA LYS A 39 -3.17 9.56 -10.31
C LYS A 39 -2.28 10.18 -11.39
N PRO A 40 -2.49 9.91 -12.69
CA PRO A 40 -1.63 10.41 -13.76
C PRO A 40 -1.50 11.95 -13.82
N LEU A 41 -2.49 12.68 -13.32
CA LEU A 41 -2.45 14.14 -13.26
C LEU A 41 -1.42 14.67 -12.27
N HIS A 42 -1.01 13.89 -11.28
CA HIS A 42 0.05 14.28 -10.33
C HIS A 42 1.46 14.33 -10.96
N ALA A 43 1.64 13.77 -12.16
CA ALA A 43 2.93 13.82 -12.85
C ALA A 43 3.31 15.23 -13.34
N ASP A 44 2.32 16.12 -13.49
CA ASP A 44 2.54 17.55 -13.77
C ASP A 44 1.89 18.40 -12.68
N SER A 45 2.72 18.98 -11.81
CA SER A 45 2.26 19.76 -10.65
C SER A 45 1.52 21.03 -11.04
N LEU A 46 1.86 21.66 -12.15
CA LEU A 46 1.18 22.86 -12.64
C LEU A 46 -0.19 22.52 -13.21
N LEU A 47 -0.27 21.43 -13.98
CA LEU A 47 -1.53 20.91 -14.49
C LEU A 47 -2.46 20.50 -13.34
N HIS A 48 -1.94 19.73 -12.38
CA HIS A 48 -2.70 19.34 -11.19
C HIS A 48 -3.20 20.56 -10.41
N SER A 49 -2.34 21.54 -10.15
CA SER A 49 -2.74 22.79 -9.46
C SER A 49 -3.81 23.56 -10.24
N SER A 50 -3.71 23.61 -11.55
CA SER A 50 -4.71 24.28 -12.41
C SER A 50 -6.07 23.59 -12.31
N LEU A 51 -6.10 22.26 -12.29
CA LEU A 51 -7.31 21.48 -12.04
C LEU A 51 -7.88 21.77 -10.66
N MET A 52 -7.06 21.66 -9.60
CA MET A 52 -7.50 21.86 -8.22
C MET A 52 -8.12 23.24 -7.98
N ASN A 53 -7.69 24.27 -8.71
CA ASN A 53 -8.21 25.63 -8.60
C ASN A 53 -9.64 25.77 -9.13
N ILE A 54 -10.06 24.94 -10.08
CA ILE A 54 -11.40 25.01 -10.69
C ILE A 54 -12.39 24.01 -10.10
N LEU A 55 -11.90 22.99 -9.35
CA LEU A 55 -12.78 22.02 -8.73
C LEU A 55 -13.71 22.68 -7.70
N PRO A 56 -14.99 22.24 -7.61
CA PRO A 56 -15.94 22.70 -6.59
C PRO A 56 -15.34 22.62 -5.18
N LYS A 57 -15.51 23.66 -4.39
CA LYS A 57 -14.93 23.74 -3.03
C LYS A 57 -15.68 22.86 -2.03
N ASP A 58 -16.94 22.61 -2.28
CA ASP A 58 -17.85 21.77 -1.50
C ASP A 58 -17.81 20.29 -1.88
N ARG A 59 -16.88 19.90 -2.77
CA ARG A 59 -16.67 18.49 -3.10
C ARG A 59 -16.28 17.67 -1.87
N THR A 60 -16.71 16.43 -1.84
CA THR A 60 -16.35 15.49 -0.78
C THR A 60 -14.88 15.07 -0.90
N ILE A 61 -14.13 15.33 0.15
CA ILE A 61 -12.75 14.86 0.32
C ILE A 61 -12.76 13.76 1.38
N THR A 62 -12.15 12.61 1.08
CA THR A 62 -12.04 11.49 2.01
C THR A 62 -10.57 11.14 2.24
N THR A 63 -10.29 10.37 3.29
CA THR A 63 -8.93 9.84 3.51
C THR A 63 -8.46 8.91 2.41
N ALA A 64 -9.37 8.33 1.63
CA ALA A 64 -9.06 7.50 0.46
C ALA A 64 -8.95 8.30 -0.85
N ASN A 65 -9.51 9.53 -0.92
CA ASN A 65 -9.45 10.40 -2.09
C ASN A 65 -9.27 11.86 -1.66
N TRP A 66 -8.03 12.25 -1.40
CA TRP A 66 -7.69 13.59 -0.90
C TRP A 66 -7.91 14.71 -1.92
N ASP A 67 -7.88 14.38 -3.21
CA ASP A 67 -8.15 15.37 -4.26
C ASP A 67 -9.65 15.62 -4.44
N GLY A 68 -10.50 14.68 -4.04
CA GLY A 68 -11.96 14.73 -4.19
C GLY A 68 -12.42 14.56 -5.63
N TYR A 69 -11.55 14.08 -6.55
CA TYR A 69 -11.91 13.75 -7.92
C TYR A 69 -11.47 12.34 -8.30
N THR A 70 -12.09 11.82 -9.37
CA THR A 70 -11.67 10.58 -10.05
C THR A 70 -11.53 10.85 -11.54
N GLY A 71 -10.35 10.59 -12.10
CA GLY A 71 -10.10 10.61 -13.54
C GLY A 71 -10.61 9.34 -14.22
N TYR A 72 -11.24 9.50 -15.37
CA TYR A 72 -11.61 8.39 -16.26
C TYR A 72 -10.76 8.47 -17.52
N TRP A 73 -10.12 7.36 -17.81
CA TRP A 73 -9.11 7.24 -18.85
C TRP A 73 -9.47 6.15 -19.85
N SER A 74 -8.87 6.22 -21.03
CA SER A 74 -8.93 5.16 -22.04
C SER A 74 -7.63 5.10 -22.83
N ILE A 75 -7.49 4.08 -23.68
CA ILE A 75 -6.38 3.97 -24.62
C ILE A 75 -6.95 4.00 -26.04
N HIS A 76 -6.62 5.04 -26.80
CA HIS A 76 -6.95 5.20 -28.21
C HIS A 76 -5.67 5.25 -29.04
N ASP A 77 -5.53 4.35 -30.02
CA ASP A 77 -4.35 4.30 -30.91
C ASP A 77 -3.01 4.33 -30.13
N ASP A 78 -2.90 3.49 -29.11
CA ASP A 78 -1.78 3.44 -28.16
C ASP A 78 -1.54 4.74 -27.38
N ARG A 79 -2.50 5.66 -27.33
CA ARG A 79 -2.39 6.88 -26.52
C ARG A 79 -3.28 6.81 -25.28
N LEU A 80 -2.73 7.22 -24.16
CA LEU A 80 -3.47 7.40 -22.92
C LEU A 80 -4.27 8.71 -23.02
N VAL A 81 -5.59 8.60 -22.99
CA VAL A 81 -6.55 9.69 -23.14
C VAL A 81 -7.31 9.90 -21.83
N LEU A 82 -7.47 11.15 -21.42
CA LEU A 82 -8.36 11.53 -20.31
C LEU A 82 -9.75 11.82 -20.86
N ASP A 83 -10.70 10.92 -20.61
CA ASP A 83 -12.07 11.03 -21.13
C ASP A 83 -12.93 11.99 -20.29
N SER A 84 -12.74 11.98 -18.97
CA SER A 84 -13.47 12.85 -18.05
C SER A 84 -12.87 12.85 -16.65
N ILE A 85 -13.30 13.83 -15.89
CA ILE A 85 -13.10 13.91 -14.44
C ILE A 85 -14.46 13.96 -13.78
N THR A 86 -14.67 13.17 -12.72
CA THR A 86 -15.84 13.25 -11.86
C THR A 86 -15.45 13.75 -10.49
N VAL A 87 -16.36 14.47 -9.88
CA VAL A 87 -16.26 15.01 -8.52
C VAL A 87 -17.37 14.40 -7.68
N SER A 88 -17.06 14.06 -6.45
CA SER A 88 -17.99 13.44 -5.52
C SER A 88 -18.56 14.47 -4.56
N PHE A 89 -19.83 14.31 -4.19
CA PHE A 89 -20.53 15.13 -3.21
C PHE A 89 -21.26 14.26 -2.20
N TRP A 90 -21.41 14.78 -1.00
CA TRP A 90 -22.17 14.16 0.08
C TRP A 90 -23.12 15.19 0.70
N ASP A 91 -24.35 14.83 0.86
CA ASP A 91 -25.38 15.61 1.57
C ASP A 91 -25.65 14.93 2.92
N ASP A 92 -25.31 15.60 4.01
CA ASP A 92 -25.49 15.09 5.37
C ASP A 92 -26.96 14.96 5.77
N ASP A 93 -27.84 15.89 5.32
CA ASP A 93 -29.24 15.92 5.66
C ASP A 93 -30.01 14.83 4.91
N ALA A 94 -29.75 14.72 3.61
CA ALA A 94 -30.40 13.71 2.77
C ALA A 94 -29.67 12.33 2.87
N ARG A 95 -28.48 12.26 3.50
CA ARG A 95 -27.60 11.09 3.52
C ARG A 95 -27.39 10.52 2.13
N LYS A 96 -27.16 11.39 1.17
CA LYS A 96 -27.07 11.06 -0.24
C LYS A 96 -25.67 11.34 -0.76
N TYR A 97 -25.11 10.36 -1.46
CA TYR A 97 -23.87 10.47 -2.22
C TYR A 97 -24.20 10.53 -3.71
N TRP A 98 -23.53 11.44 -4.45
CA TRP A 98 -23.59 11.48 -5.91
C TRP A 98 -22.28 11.93 -6.51
N GLN A 99 -22.17 11.79 -7.81
CA GLN A 99 -21.02 12.23 -8.59
C GLN A 99 -21.48 13.09 -9.74
N GLU A 100 -20.69 14.11 -10.03
CA GLU A 100 -20.91 15.00 -11.18
C GLU A 100 -19.67 14.99 -12.08
N ARG A 101 -19.90 14.99 -13.36
CA ARG A 101 -18.84 15.10 -14.35
C ARG A 101 -18.44 16.56 -14.49
N LEU A 102 -17.14 16.83 -14.54
CA LEU A 102 -16.62 18.17 -14.76
C LEU A 102 -17.10 18.69 -16.14
N PRO A 103 -17.61 19.95 -16.24
CA PRO A 103 -18.06 20.52 -17.49
C PRO A 103 -16.99 20.54 -18.58
N ALA A 104 -17.40 20.39 -19.84
CA ALA A 104 -16.48 20.43 -20.97
C ALA A 104 -15.73 21.77 -21.10
N SER A 105 -16.35 22.88 -20.68
CA SER A 105 -15.73 24.21 -20.60
C SER A 105 -14.51 24.20 -19.68
N ASP A 106 -14.66 23.58 -18.51
CA ASP A 106 -13.63 23.51 -17.47
C ASP A 106 -12.51 22.58 -17.89
N MET A 107 -12.85 21.44 -18.53
CA MET A 107 -11.87 20.55 -19.16
C MET A 107 -11.06 21.29 -20.23
N ARG A 108 -11.71 22.07 -21.10
CA ARG A 108 -11.01 22.88 -22.11
C ARG A 108 -10.13 23.97 -21.50
N GLN A 109 -10.56 24.59 -20.41
CA GLN A 109 -9.77 25.60 -19.70
C GLN A 109 -8.45 25.02 -19.16
N VAL A 110 -8.51 23.85 -18.49
CA VAL A 110 -7.34 23.23 -17.85
C VAL A 110 -6.43 22.53 -18.88
N PHE A 111 -7.03 21.80 -19.81
CA PHE A 111 -6.31 20.87 -20.69
C PHE A 111 -6.11 21.40 -22.12
N SER A 112 -6.33 22.71 -22.40
CA SER A 112 -6.32 23.28 -23.76
C SER A 112 -5.11 22.89 -24.62
N ARG A 113 -3.92 22.83 -24.01
CA ARG A 113 -2.66 22.48 -24.71
C ARG A 113 -2.47 20.98 -24.98
N TYR A 114 -3.33 20.14 -24.40
CA TYR A 114 -3.21 18.68 -24.47
C TYR A 114 -4.28 18.04 -25.37
N TYR A 115 -5.15 18.86 -25.95
CA TYR A 115 -6.12 18.41 -26.93
C TYR A 115 -5.43 18.03 -28.25
N ASP A 116 -5.69 16.80 -28.70
CA ASP A 116 -5.46 16.38 -30.08
C ASP A 116 -6.83 16.05 -30.67
N LYS A 117 -7.34 16.96 -31.54
CA LYS A 117 -8.74 16.99 -31.96
C LYS A 117 -9.68 17.12 -30.76
N ASP A 118 -10.42 16.06 -30.43
CA ASP A 118 -11.36 16.03 -29.30
C ASP A 118 -10.81 15.27 -28.09
N ASP A 119 -9.66 14.59 -28.22
CA ASP A 119 -9.04 13.79 -27.18
C ASP A 119 -8.05 14.60 -26.34
N ILE A 120 -8.10 14.45 -25.02
CA ILE A 120 -7.08 14.98 -24.11
C ILE A 120 -5.99 13.92 -23.95
N THR A 121 -4.93 14.01 -24.75
CA THR A 121 -3.83 13.05 -24.69
C THR A 121 -2.86 13.41 -23.56
N ALA A 122 -2.54 12.42 -22.71
CA ALA A 122 -1.68 12.60 -21.54
C ALA A 122 -0.19 12.81 -21.87
N THR A 123 0.12 13.77 -22.77
CA THR A 123 1.51 14.01 -23.23
C THR A 123 2.45 14.52 -22.14
N TRP A 124 1.94 14.94 -21.00
CA TRP A 124 2.71 15.27 -19.79
C TRP A 124 3.27 14.04 -19.07
N LEU A 125 2.72 12.82 -19.34
CA LEU A 125 3.07 11.60 -18.61
C LEU A 125 4.16 10.80 -19.34
N THR A 126 5.28 10.57 -18.65
CA THR A 126 6.29 9.56 -19.00
C THR A 126 6.60 8.79 -17.73
N ASP A 127 6.02 7.58 -17.58
CA ASP A 127 6.11 6.75 -16.39
C ASP A 127 5.59 5.33 -16.70
N THR A 128 5.66 4.45 -15.71
CA THR A 128 4.96 3.16 -15.73
C THR A 128 3.73 3.24 -14.84
N ILE A 129 2.53 3.16 -15.42
CA ILE A 129 1.29 3.08 -14.66
C ILE A 129 0.89 1.63 -14.42
N ARG A 130 0.28 1.37 -13.27
CA ARG A 130 -0.24 0.07 -12.89
C ARG A 130 -1.76 0.10 -12.87
N ILE A 131 -2.37 -0.90 -13.50
CA ILE A 131 -3.81 -1.09 -13.54
C ILE A 131 -4.18 -2.47 -13.01
N GLY A 132 -5.35 -2.60 -12.41
CA GLY A 132 -5.82 -3.86 -11.84
C GLY A 132 -7.32 -4.08 -11.98
N LYS A 133 -7.74 -5.34 -12.11
CA LYS A 133 -9.13 -5.78 -12.08
C LYS A 133 -9.27 -7.15 -11.41
N GLY A 134 -10.52 -7.57 -11.18
CA GLY A 134 -10.83 -8.81 -10.48
C GLY A 134 -10.71 -8.68 -8.96
N GLU A 135 -10.54 -9.81 -8.29
CA GLU A 135 -10.44 -9.86 -6.84
C GLU A 135 -9.19 -9.13 -6.32
N GLN A 136 -9.30 -8.51 -5.14
CA GLN A 136 -8.14 -7.93 -4.44
C GLN A 136 -7.39 -9.03 -3.70
N ILE A 137 -6.26 -9.47 -4.24
CA ILE A 137 -5.45 -10.57 -3.70
C ILE A 137 -4.59 -10.11 -2.52
N PHE A 138 -4.08 -8.89 -2.58
CA PHE A 138 -3.26 -8.30 -1.52
C PHE A 138 -3.66 -6.86 -1.26
N TYR A 139 -3.63 -6.46 0.01
CA TYR A 139 -3.89 -5.09 0.42
C TYR A 139 -3.00 -4.66 1.58
N MET A 140 -2.41 -3.49 1.45
CA MET A 140 -1.78 -2.77 2.54
C MET A 140 -2.39 -1.38 2.65
N HIS A 141 -2.68 -0.95 3.86
CA HIS A 141 -3.34 0.33 4.12
C HIS A 141 -2.37 1.52 3.95
N ALA A 142 -1.79 1.65 2.75
CA ALA A 142 -0.81 2.68 2.41
C ALA A 142 -0.84 3.00 0.90
N GLY A 143 -1.25 4.21 0.53
CA GLY A 143 -1.27 4.66 -0.85
C GLY A 143 -2.01 3.68 -1.78
N PHE A 144 -1.39 3.33 -2.90
CA PHE A 144 -1.92 2.36 -3.88
C PHE A 144 -1.36 0.95 -3.70
N MET A 145 -0.92 0.59 -2.48
CA MET A 145 -0.33 -0.72 -2.19
C MET A 145 -1.39 -1.81 -2.08
N ARG A 146 -1.91 -2.21 -3.20
CA ARG A 146 -2.81 -3.36 -3.37
C ARG A 146 -2.47 -4.08 -4.66
N ASN A 147 -2.78 -5.38 -4.72
CA ASN A 147 -2.71 -6.15 -5.96
C ASN A 147 -4.07 -6.78 -6.23
N HIS A 148 -4.49 -6.66 -7.48
CA HIS A 148 -5.68 -7.32 -8.00
C HIS A 148 -5.31 -8.63 -8.70
N GLU A 149 -6.29 -9.50 -8.87
CA GLU A 149 -6.13 -10.78 -9.56
C GLU A 149 -5.47 -10.62 -10.93
N TYR A 150 -5.96 -9.69 -11.74
CA TYR A 150 -5.35 -9.33 -13.01
C TYR A 150 -4.75 -7.94 -12.92
N GLU A 151 -3.46 -7.82 -13.21
CA GLU A 151 -2.77 -6.54 -13.27
C GLU A 151 -2.01 -6.37 -14.56
N GLN A 152 -1.86 -5.13 -15.01
CA GLN A 152 -0.97 -4.75 -16.08
C GLN A 152 -0.09 -3.57 -15.65
N LEU A 153 1.16 -3.60 -16.11
CA LEU A 153 2.05 -2.45 -16.14
C LEU A 153 2.07 -1.91 -17.56
N LEU A 154 1.75 -0.62 -17.71
CA LEU A 154 1.77 0.08 -18.98
C LEU A 154 2.92 1.08 -18.95
N ALA A 155 3.94 0.87 -19.77
CA ALA A 155 5.00 1.84 -19.97
C ALA A 155 4.48 2.97 -20.86
N ILE A 156 4.49 4.19 -20.33
CA ILE A 156 4.02 5.38 -21.04
C ILE A 156 5.20 6.29 -21.33
N ASN A 157 5.30 6.77 -22.57
CA ASN A 157 6.26 7.78 -22.96
C ASN A 157 5.53 8.93 -23.67
N ARG A 158 5.47 10.10 -23.02
CA ARG A 158 4.75 11.29 -23.50
C ARG A 158 3.32 10.96 -23.93
N GLY A 159 2.60 10.23 -23.07
CA GLY A 159 1.22 9.79 -23.30
C GLY A 159 1.07 8.59 -24.23
N LYS A 160 2.12 8.10 -24.87
CA LYS A 160 2.05 6.91 -25.73
C LYS A 160 2.40 5.64 -24.95
N VAL A 161 1.57 4.61 -25.07
CA VAL A 161 1.84 3.27 -24.54
C VAL A 161 2.93 2.62 -25.36
N THR A 162 4.09 2.36 -24.78
CA THR A 162 5.27 1.79 -25.44
C THR A 162 5.55 0.36 -25.05
N GLY A 163 4.88 -0.12 -23.99
CA GLY A 163 5.02 -1.51 -23.53
C GLY A 163 3.91 -1.91 -22.58
N ARG A 164 3.63 -3.20 -22.54
CA ARG A 164 2.66 -3.80 -21.62
C ARG A 164 3.25 -5.07 -21.01
N LYS A 165 3.04 -5.26 -19.69
CA LYS A 165 3.36 -6.51 -18.99
C LYS A 165 2.18 -6.90 -18.13
N SER A 166 1.65 -8.11 -18.32
CA SER A 166 0.46 -8.61 -17.63
C SER A 166 0.84 -9.62 -16.56
N TYR A 167 0.04 -9.65 -15.49
CA TYR A 167 0.17 -10.56 -14.37
C TYR A 167 -1.17 -11.16 -14.00
N HIS A 168 -1.14 -12.41 -13.52
CA HIS A 168 -2.25 -13.08 -12.88
C HIS A 168 -1.84 -13.41 -11.44
N ASN A 169 -2.22 -12.53 -10.52
CA ASN A 169 -1.95 -12.64 -9.11
C ASN A 169 -2.96 -13.58 -8.45
N ARG A 170 -2.53 -14.35 -7.44
CA ARG A 170 -3.41 -15.31 -6.76
C ARG A 170 -2.85 -15.77 -5.43
N VAL A 171 -3.71 -16.32 -4.59
CA VAL A 171 -3.29 -17.15 -3.46
C VAL A 171 -2.84 -18.50 -4.02
N VAL A 172 -1.63 -18.94 -3.69
CA VAL A 172 -1.05 -20.22 -4.15
C VAL A 172 -1.17 -21.26 -3.07
N VAL A 173 -0.87 -20.88 -1.83
CA VAL A 173 -0.97 -21.73 -0.64
C VAL A 173 -1.75 -21.00 0.42
N ASP A 174 -2.83 -21.60 0.89
CA ASP A 174 -3.58 -21.11 2.06
C ASP A 174 -2.99 -21.77 3.32
N GLY A 175 -1.99 -21.12 3.89
CA GLY A 175 -1.21 -21.62 5.01
C GLY A 175 -1.20 -20.63 6.17
N PHE A 176 -0.21 -20.78 7.05
CA PHE A 176 -0.07 -19.93 8.23
C PHE A 176 0.19 -18.46 7.86
N SER A 177 -0.46 -17.54 8.57
CA SER A 177 -0.24 -16.10 8.55
C SER A 177 -0.21 -15.58 9.99
N PHE A 178 0.57 -14.56 10.26
CA PHE A 178 0.58 -13.91 11.59
C PHE A 178 -0.78 -13.33 11.98
N SER A 179 -1.59 -12.97 11.01
CA SER A 179 -2.96 -12.48 11.23
C SER A 179 -3.87 -13.50 11.95
N MET A 180 -3.49 -14.77 11.97
CA MET A 180 -4.19 -15.83 12.71
C MET A 180 -3.96 -15.74 14.22
N LEU A 181 -2.84 -15.12 14.66
CA LEU A 181 -2.50 -15.00 16.08
C LEU A 181 -3.21 -13.77 16.68
N LYS A 182 -4.19 -14.00 17.56
CA LYS A 182 -5.04 -12.95 18.14
C LYS A 182 -4.65 -12.58 19.57
N SER A 183 -3.86 -13.39 20.25
CA SER A 183 -3.50 -13.19 21.65
C SER A 183 -2.02 -13.47 21.94
N GLN A 184 -1.54 -12.98 23.08
CA GLN A 184 -0.18 -13.25 23.56
C GLN A 184 0.01 -14.73 23.93
N GLU A 185 -1.05 -15.42 24.35
CA GLU A 185 -1.04 -16.86 24.61
C GLU A 185 -0.77 -17.63 23.32
N GLU A 186 -1.45 -17.29 22.24
CA GLU A 186 -1.27 -17.92 20.93
C GLU A 186 0.13 -17.65 20.37
N ILE A 187 0.66 -16.42 20.54
CA ILE A 187 2.04 -16.09 20.14
C ILE A 187 3.04 -16.96 20.91
N ARG A 188 2.91 -17.07 22.26
CA ARG A 188 3.80 -17.90 23.07
C ARG A 188 3.67 -19.38 22.77
N ALA A 189 2.47 -19.87 22.51
CA ALA A 189 2.25 -21.27 22.13
C ALA A 189 2.88 -21.58 20.74
N LYS A 190 2.78 -20.68 19.80
CA LYS A 190 3.36 -20.85 18.46
C LYS A 190 4.88 -20.67 18.45
N PHE A 191 5.40 -19.75 19.28
CA PHE A 191 6.83 -19.42 19.37
C PHE A 191 7.31 -19.58 20.82
N PRO A 192 7.47 -20.83 21.33
CA PRO A 192 7.91 -21.06 22.69
C PRO A 192 9.39 -20.71 22.86
N LEU A 193 9.68 -19.68 23.65
CA LEU A 193 11.03 -19.24 23.98
C LEU A 193 11.37 -19.64 25.41
N ASP A 194 12.52 -20.32 25.59
CA ASP A 194 13.11 -20.48 26.91
C ASP A 194 13.86 -19.20 27.31
N LEU A 195 13.12 -18.28 27.93
CA LEU A 195 13.63 -16.96 28.26
C LEU A 195 14.76 -17.00 29.30
N LYS A 196 14.87 -18.09 30.09
CA LYS A 196 15.97 -18.27 31.06
C LYS A 196 17.32 -18.44 30.39
N SER A 197 17.34 -18.89 29.13
CA SER A 197 18.54 -19.04 28.33
C SER A 197 19.11 -17.72 27.79
N TYR A 198 18.43 -16.59 28.11
CA TYR A 198 18.81 -15.26 27.60
C TYR A 198 18.95 -14.26 28.75
N PRO A 199 20.13 -14.22 29.45
CA PRO A 199 20.36 -13.32 30.58
C PRO A 199 20.16 -11.83 30.24
N GLU A 200 20.38 -11.47 28.98
CA GLU A 200 20.19 -10.13 28.43
C GLU A 200 18.74 -9.64 28.48
N LEU A 201 17.78 -10.54 28.73
CA LEU A 201 16.37 -10.24 28.90
C LEU A 201 15.97 -9.96 30.37
N GLU A 202 16.92 -10.03 31.32
CA GLU A 202 16.62 -9.78 32.72
C GLU A 202 15.98 -8.40 32.92
N GLY A 203 14.85 -8.38 33.61
CA GLY A 203 14.05 -7.16 33.84
C GLY A 203 13.25 -6.66 32.63
N ALA A 204 13.36 -7.29 31.47
CA ALA A 204 12.55 -6.94 30.31
C ALA A 204 11.12 -7.41 30.47
N LYS A 205 10.13 -6.53 30.19
CA LYS A 205 8.72 -6.87 30.20
C LYS A 205 8.22 -7.43 28.87
N ARG A 206 8.85 -7.03 27.77
CA ARG A 206 8.51 -7.45 26.43
C ARG A 206 9.72 -7.35 25.49
N ILE A 207 9.68 -8.14 24.44
CA ILE A 207 10.59 -8.09 23.29
C ILE A 207 9.75 -7.72 22.08
N ILE A 208 10.32 -6.98 21.15
CA ILE A 208 9.72 -6.72 19.84
C ILE A 208 10.56 -7.45 18.80
N PHE A 209 9.94 -8.37 18.06
CA PHE A 209 10.54 -9.00 16.90
C PHE A 209 10.06 -8.29 15.63
N ASN A 210 10.98 -7.76 14.84
CA ASN A 210 10.73 -7.29 13.49
C ASN A 210 11.19 -8.35 12.49
N ILE A 211 10.26 -8.82 11.68
CA ILE A 211 10.49 -9.82 10.64
C ILE A 211 10.36 -9.11 9.30
N ARG A 212 11.33 -9.29 8.42
CA ARG A 212 11.35 -8.66 7.09
C ARG A 212 11.87 -9.62 6.05
N ASP A 213 11.64 -9.27 4.78
CA ASP A 213 12.19 -9.94 3.60
C ASP A 213 11.93 -11.46 3.62
N MET A 214 10.71 -11.85 3.97
CA MET A 214 10.29 -13.25 3.96
C MET A 214 10.27 -13.79 2.53
N GLN A 215 11.16 -14.72 2.24
CA GLN A 215 11.26 -15.42 0.96
C GLN A 215 10.58 -16.78 1.08
N LEU A 216 9.55 -17.02 0.27
CA LEU A 216 8.81 -18.27 0.24
C LEU A 216 9.05 -18.99 -1.09
N ASP A 217 8.97 -20.31 -1.05
CA ASP A 217 8.86 -21.11 -2.27
C ASP A 217 7.38 -21.31 -2.69
N SER A 218 7.16 -21.96 -3.81
CA SER A 218 5.82 -22.25 -4.35
C SER A 218 4.99 -23.22 -3.49
N LEU A 219 5.59 -23.88 -2.52
CA LEU A 219 4.96 -24.82 -1.60
C LEU A 219 4.65 -24.19 -0.24
N GLY A 220 5.02 -22.93 -0.04
CA GLY A 220 4.84 -22.20 1.21
C GLY A 220 5.91 -22.49 2.26
N ASN A 221 7.08 -22.98 1.87
CA ASN A 221 8.19 -23.12 2.80
C ASN A 221 8.96 -21.79 2.90
N LEU A 222 9.30 -21.39 4.13
CA LEU A 222 10.12 -20.19 4.36
C LEU A 222 11.59 -20.50 4.07
N VAL A 223 12.09 -20.02 2.94
CA VAL A 223 13.47 -20.17 2.49
C VAL A 223 14.41 -19.31 3.35
N ASP A 224 14.07 -18.02 3.47
CA ASP A 224 14.82 -17.08 4.30
C ASP A 224 13.99 -15.89 4.78
N CYS A 225 14.47 -15.20 5.83
CA CYS A 225 13.96 -13.95 6.33
C CYS A 225 14.99 -13.22 7.17
N HIS A 226 14.78 -11.93 7.41
CA HIS A 226 15.53 -11.17 8.40
C HIS A 226 14.70 -11.02 9.68
N VAL A 227 15.31 -11.36 10.82
CA VAL A 227 14.70 -11.17 12.14
C VAL A 227 15.58 -10.20 12.94
N ARG A 228 14.97 -9.18 13.51
CA ARG A 228 15.61 -8.28 14.46
C ARG A 228 14.77 -8.23 15.74
N ALA A 229 15.44 -8.36 16.87
CA ALA A 229 14.84 -8.25 18.18
C ALA A 229 15.32 -6.99 18.92
N PHE A 230 14.47 -6.36 19.70
CA PHE A 230 14.86 -5.28 20.58
C PHE A 230 13.95 -5.21 21.81
N ILE A 231 14.50 -4.67 22.91
CA ILE A 231 13.78 -4.42 24.15
C ILE A 231 13.37 -2.95 24.17
N PRO A 232 12.06 -2.62 24.22
CA PRO A 232 11.61 -1.24 24.26
C PRO A 232 12.12 -0.49 25.49
N GLY A 233 12.54 0.78 25.29
CA GLY A 233 13.02 1.64 26.38
C GLY A 233 14.50 1.51 26.71
N GLN A 234 15.22 0.58 26.10
CA GLN A 234 16.68 0.52 26.24
C GLN A 234 17.37 1.58 25.36
N ASP A 235 18.47 2.13 25.89
CA ASP A 235 19.33 3.07 25.18
C ASP A 235 19.92 2.40 23.93
N ARG A 236 19.88 3.10 22.79
CA ARG A 236 20.37 2.57 21.51
C ARG A 236 21.85 2.23 21.52
N ASP A 237 22.64 2.97 22.29
CA ASP A 237 24.10 2.82 22.36
C ASP A 237 24.56 1.73 23.36
N LYS A 238 23.65 1.20 24.19
CA LYS A 238 23.92 0.18 25.21
C LYS A 238 23.14 -1.12 25.00
N LYS A 239 22.72 -1.40 23.78
CA LYS A 239 21.91 -2.60 23.50
C LYS A 239 22.75 -3.87 23.62
N PRO A 240 22.26 -4.85 24.41
CA PRO A 240 22.85 -6.19 24.36
C PRO A 240 22.64 -6.81 22.97
N SER A 241 23.56 -7.68 22.55
CA SER A 241 23.32 -8.47 21.35
C SER A 241 22.22 -9.49 21.63
N LEU A 242 21.17 -9.48 20.81
CA LEU A 242 20.08 -10.46 20.86
C LEU A 242 20.18 -11.48 19.72
N GLU A 243 21.36 -11.63 19.13
CA GLU A 243 21.60 -12.47 17.94
C GLU A 243 21.20 -13.94 18.17
N GLY A 244 21.51 -14.50 19.34
CA GLY A 244 21.09 -15.85 19.69
C GLY A 244 19.57 -16.02 19.70
N LEU A 245 18.85 -15.04 20.23
CA LEU A 245 17.40 -14.99 20.25
C LEU A 245 16.81 -14.78 18.85
N GLU A 246 17.39 -13.89 18.06
CA GLU A 246 17.00 -13.63 16.67
C GLU A 246 17.12 -14.89 15.81
N ASN A 247 18.26 -15.59 15.93
CA ASN A 247 18.50 -16.83 15.23
C ASN A 247 17.54 -17.95 15.65
N ARG A 248 17.26 -18.07 16.96
CA ARG A 248 16.29 -19.04 17.46
C ARG A 248 14.88 -18.76 16.91
N PHE A 249 14.47 -17.48 16.92
CA PHE A 249 13.17 -17.09 16.39
C PHE A 249 13.06 -17.35 14.88
N LYS A 250 14.12 -17.04 14.12
CA LYS A 250 14.21 -17.36 12.70
C LYS A 250 14.07 -18.86 12.41
N GLN A 251 14.70 -19.71 13.22
CA GLN A 251 14.53 -21.17 13.10
C GLN A 251 13.09 -21.62 13.35
N MET A 252 12.42 -21.04 14.34
CA MET A 252 10.99 -21.35 14.58
C MET A 252 10.11 -20.92 13.43
N LEU A 253 10.38 -19.76 12.80
CA LEU A 253 9.66 -19.32 11.60
C LEU A 253 9.87 -20.31 10.44
N LYS A 254 11.11 -20.77 10.22
CA LYS A 254 11.44 -21.75 9.17
C LYS A 254 10.81 -23.13 9.40
N ALA A 255 10.49 -23.48 10.64
CA ALA A 255 9.81 -24.74 10.98
C ALA A 255 8.29 -24.71 10.69
N ILE A 256 7.74 -23.55 10.41
CA ILE A 256 6.33 -23.42 10.01
C ILE A 256 6.22 -23.75 8.52
N SER A 257 5.35 -24.70 8.17
CA SER A 257 5.02 -25.04 6.79
C SER A 257 3.59 -25.64 6.78
N PRO A 258 2.77 -25.24 5.79
CA PRO A 258 3.02 -24.17 4.85
C PRO A 258 2.71 -22.77 5.41
N TRP A 259 3.39 -21.76 4.92
CA TRP A 259 3.02 -20.37 5.05
C TRP A 259 2.00 -19.98 3.97
N LYS A 260 1.13 -19.02 4.30
CA LYS A 260 0.26 -18.40 3.29
C LYS A 260 1.12 -17.72 2.23
N THR A 261 1.01 -18.22 1.01
CA THR A 261 1.85 -17.80 -0.12
C THR A 261 1.00 -17.22 -1.23
N LEU A 262 1.37 -16.03 -1.65
CA LEU A 262 0.79 -15.31 -2.76
C LEU A 262 1.74 -15.36 -3.95
N TYR A 263 1.20 -15.43 -5.15
CA TYR A 263 1.95 -15.14 -6.36
C TYR A 263 1.56 -13.76 -6.84
N LEU A 264 2.47 -12.78 -6.67
CA LEU A 264 2.22 -11.39 -6.99
C LEU A 264 3.29 -10.87 -7.96
N ASN A 265 2.86 -10.39 -9.11
CA ASN A 265 3.71 -9.75 -10.11
C ASN A 265 4.92 -10.60 -10.57
N GLY A 266 4.74 -11.93 -10.59
CA GLY A 266 5.77 -12.87 -11.02
C GLY A 266 6.59 -13.49 -9.91
N GLU A 267 6.33 -13.17 -8.64
CA GLU A 267 7.09 -13.62 -7.48
C GLU A 267 6.22 -14.33 -6.45
N TYR A 268 6.78 -15.33 -5.77
CA TYR A 268 6.16 -15.94 -4.59
C TYR A 268 6.51 -15.11 -3.36
N VAL A 269 5.49 -14.62 -2.68
CA VAL A 269 5.65 -13.75 -1.51
C VAL A 269 4.71 -14.16 -0.39
N SER A 270 5.09 -13.83 0.85
CA SER A 270 4.19 -13.89 1.99
C SER A 270 3.13 -12.77 1.89
N ASP A 271 1.96 -12.96 2.52
CA ASP A 271 1.02 -11.88 2.80
C ASP A 271 1.64 -10.79 3.71
N GLU A 272 2.75 -11.11 4.39
CA GLU A 272 3.56 -10.20 5.20
C GLU A 272 4.79 -9.63 4.45
N LYS A 273 4.71 -9.49 3.13
CA LYS A 273 5.85 -9.11 2.27
C LYS A 273 6.55 -7.79 2.67
N PHE A 274 5.84 -6.88 3.34
CA PHE A 274 6.41 -5.63 3.84
C PHE A 274 6.95 -5.72 5.26
N GLY A 275 6.94 -6.91 5.85
CA GLY A 275 7.40 -7.20 7.19
C GLY A 275 6.27 -7.24 8.22
N TYR A 276 6.57 -7.85 9.35
CA TYR A 276 5.66 -7.99 10.47
C TYR A 276 6.37 -7.71 11.80
N THR A 277 5.63 -7.14 12.73
CA THR A 277 6.14 -6.83 14.06
C THR A 277 5.37 -7.61 15.11
N ILE A 278 6.08 -8.44 15.88
CA ILE A 278 5.50 -9.24 16.97
C ILE A 278 5.93 -8.66 18.31
N PRO A 279 5.02 -8.09 19.09
CA PRO A 279 5.26 -7.80 20.49
C PRO A 279 5.13 -9.10 21.29
N TYR A 280 6.25 -9.60 21.83
CA TYR A 280 6.29 -10.81 22.67
C TYR A 280 6.36 -10.39 24.14
N VAL A 281 5.29 -10.63 24.89
CA VAL A 281 5.21 -10.28 26.33
C VAL A 281 5.85 -11.37 27.19
N ILE A 282 6.87 -10.98 27.97
CA ILE A 282 7.66 -11.88 28.82
C ILE A 282 6.98 -12.11 30.18
N SER A 283 6.49 -11.03 30.78
CA SER A 283 5.84 -11.06 32.10
C SER A 283 4.36 -10.66 31.99
N LYS A 284 3.54 -11.36 32.78
CA LYS A 284 2.19 -10.87 33.08
C LYS A 284 2.26 -9.80 34.14
#